data_6f0aac965eaf3b82635c0c9f3cc1ea92
#
_entry.id   6f0aac965eaf3b82635c0c9f3cc1ea92
#
_cell.length_a   1.000
_cell.length_b   1.000
_cell.length_c   1.000
_cell.angle_alpha   90.00
_cell.angle_beta   90.00
_cell.angle_gamma   90.00
#
_symmetry.space_group_name_H-M   'P 1'
#
loop_
_entity.id
_entity.type
_entity.pdbx_description
1 polymer ?
#
loop_
_entity_poly.entity_id
_entity_poly.type
_entity_poly.pdbx_seq_one_letter_code
_entity_poly.pdbx_strand_id
1 'polypeptide(L)'
;MEEKFLIKSIVLSYFPEARIVLFGSRARGDHHQQSDFDLLIIIKNNLTPREKLEWTGKIHKKLVYSLRTAFDVLLNSEEEVLNKKELPGHIVRWATKEGIEL
;
A
#
# COMPACT_ATOMS: atom_id res chain seq x y z
N MET A 1 1.71 9.92 -15.17
CA MET A 1 1.80 9.05 -14.01
C MET A 1 2.42 9.72 -12.82
N GLU A 2 2.09 10.99 -12.66
CA GLU A 2 2.57 11.78 -11.53
C GLU A 2 2.12 11.21 -10.19
N GLU A 3 0.91 10.67 -10.15
CA GLU A 3 0.36 10.10 -8.92
C GLU A 3 1.20 8.93 -8.43
N LYS A 4 1.57 8.01 -9.32
CA LYS A 4 2.39 6.85 -8.95
C LYS A 4 3.77 7.29 -8.48
N PHE A 5 4.34 8.27 -9.11
CA PHE A 5 5.63 8.83 -8.72
C PHE A 5 5.54 9.46 -7.32
N LEU A 6 4.50 10.24 -7.06
CA LEU A 6 4.30 10.87 -5.75
C LEU A 6 4.08 9.85 -4.65
N ILE A 7 3.26 8.84 -4.94
CA ILE A 7 3.02 7.75 -3.98
C ILE A 7 4.34 7.08 -3.61
N LYS A 8 5.12 6.73 -4.61
CA LYS A 8 6.40 6.07 -4.41
C LYS A 8 7.36 6.95 -3.62
N SER A 9 7.45 8.22 -3.98
CA SER A 9 8.32 9.17 -3.27
C SER A 9 7.96 9.30 -1.80
N ILE A 10 6.67 9.39 -1.50
CA ILE A 10 6.20 9.53 -0.12
C ILE A 10 6.51 8.28 0.68
N VAL A 11 6.15 7.11 0.16
CA VAL A 11 6.36 5.85 0.89
C VAL A 11 7.84 5.60 1.11
N LEU A 12 8.67 5.79 0.10
CA LEU A 12 10.11 5.55 0.21
C LEU A 12 10.81 6.55 1.13
N SER A 13 10.19 7.70 1.38
CA SER A 13 10.75 8.64 2.37
C SER A 13 10.64 8.11 3.79
N TYR A 14 9.67 7.24 4.05
CA TYR A 14 9.50 6.58 5.35
C TYR A 14 10.21 5.22 5.41
N PHE A 15 10.14 4.46 4.33
CA PHE A 15 10.74 3.12 4.25
C PHE A 15 11.47 3.00 2.91
N PRO A 16 12.76 3.36 2.86
CA PRO A 16 13.51 3.40 1.60
C PRO A 16 13.60 2.09 0.83
N GLU A 17 13.49 0.96 1.52
CA GLU A 17 13.57 -0.36 0.88
C GLU A 17 12.20 -1.01 0.68
N ALA A 18 11.12 -0.25 0.86
CA ALA A 18 9.78 -0.81 0.73
C ALA A 18 9.45 -1.15 -0.73
N ARG A 19 8.65 -2.17 -0.88
CA ARG A 19 7.98 -2.46 -2.15
C ARG A 19 6.55 -1.96 -2.03
N ILE A 20 6.00 -1.46 -3.13
CA ILE A 20 4.68 -0.85 -3.12
C ILE A 20 3.85 -1.50 -4.21
N VAL A 21 2.71 -2.06 -3.83
CA VAL A 21 1.80 -2.71 -4.76
C VAL A 21 0.50 -1.93 -4.81
N LEU A 22 0.13 -1.45 -5.98
CA LEU A 22 -1.16 -0.82 -6.23
C LEU A 22 -2.13 -1.91 -6.66
N PHE A 23 -3.28 -2.00 -5.99
CA PHE A 23 -4.28 -3.01 -6.36
C PHE A 23 -5.67 -2.37 -6.41
N GLY A 24 -6.71 -3.17 -6.60
CA GLY A 24 -8.08 -2.67 -6.68
C GLY A 24 -8.37 -1.98 -8.01
N SER A 25 -9.38 -1.12 -8.03
CA SER A 25 -9.88 -0.52 -9.27
C SER A 25 -8.84 0.31 -10.01
N ARG A 26 -7.95 0.98 -9.27
CA ARG A 26 -6.88 1.79 -9.88
C ARG A 26 -5.86 0.92 -10.62
N ALA A 27 -5.62 -0.29 -10.13
CA ALA A 27 -4.72 -1.23 -10.79
C ALA A 27 -5.39 -1.85 -12.01
N ARG A 28 -6.69 -2.15 -11.92
CA ARG A 28 -7.43 -2.76 -13.03
C ARG A 28 -7.74 -1.78 -14.15
N GLY A 29 -7.69 -0.48 -13.88
CA GLY A 29 -8.02 0.54 -14.88
C GLY A 29 -9.51 0.84 -15.00
N ASP A 30 -10.36 0.28 -14.14
CA ASP A 30 -11.79 0.53 -14.16
C ASP A 30 -12.22 1.59 -13.12
N HIS A 31 -11.27 2.41 -12.71
CA HIS A 31 -11.50 3.47 -11.74
C HIS A 31 -12.07 4.73 -12.41
N HIS A 32 -12.63 5.60 -11.58
CA HIS A 32 -12.97 6.96 -11.95
C HIS A 32 -12.20 7.92 -11.03
N GLN A 33 -12.35 9.22 -11.23
CA GLN A 33 -11.54 10.23 -10.52
C GLN A 33 -11.65 10.15 -9.00
N GLN A 34 -12.77 9.66 -8.49
CA GLN A 34 -13.02 9.59 -7.06
C GLN A 34 -12.73 8.21 -6.45
N SER A 35 -12.21 7.29 -7.26
CA SER A 35 -11.84 5.97 -6.75
C SER A 35 -10.67 6.06 -5.79
N ASP A 36 -10.74 5.27 -4.72
CA ASP A 36 -9.65 5.19 -3.74
C ASP A 36 -8.44 4.50 -4.36
N PHE A 37 -7.27 4.85 -3.83
CA PHE A 37 -6.06 4.07 -4.11
C PHE A 37 -5.94 2.99 -3.04
N ASP A 38 -5.76 1.76 -3.46
CA ASP A 38 -5.52 0.63 -2.58
C ASP A 38 -4.05 0.25 -2.67
N LEU A 39 -3.31 0.41 -1.59
CA LEU A 39 -1.87 0.17 -1.56
C LEU A 39 -1.51 -0.91 -0.56
N LEU A 40 -0.64 -1.82 -0.99
CA LEU A 40 0.05 -2.72 -0.10
C LEU A 40 1.51 -2.30 -0.04
N ILE A 41 1.97 -1.92 1.13
CA ILE A 41 3.35 -1.52 1.36
C ILE A 41 4.05 -2.67 2.09
N ILE A 42 5.11 -3.18 1.48
CA ILE A 42 5.83 -4.34 2.00
C ILE A 42 7.19 -3.87 2.48
N ILE A 43 7.43 -4.04 3.78
CA ILE A 43 8.70 -3.62 4.40
C ILE A 43 9.47 -4.84 4.89
N LYS A 44 10.78 -4.65 5.12
CA LYS A 44 11.64 -5.76 5.52
C LYS A 44 11.48 -6.15 6.98
N ASN A 45 11.34 -5.17 7.86
CA ASN A 45 11.29 -5.43 9.28
C ASN A 45 9.88 -5.69 9.78
N ASN A 46 9.78 -6.58 10.76
CA ASN A 46 8.51 -6.78 11.46
C ASN A 46 8.32 -5.64 12.46
N LEU A 47 7.13 -5.04 12.44
CA LEU A 47 6.76 -3.99 13.37
C LEU A 47 5.82 -4.56 14.44
N THR A 48 5.89 -4.01 15.64
CA THR A 48 4.86 -4.31 16.64
C THR A 48 3.52 -3.75 16.13
N PRO A 49 2.39 -4.26 16.65
CA PRO A 49 1.09 -3.71 16.25
C PRO A 49 0.97 -2.21 16.46
N ARG A 50 1.58 -1.70 17.53
CA ARG A 50 1.58 -0.27 17.82
C ARG A 50 2.37 0.52 16.79
N GLU A 51 3.58 0.05 16.48
CA GLU A 51 4.42 0.69 15.47
C GLU A 51 3.74 0.66 14.09
N LYS A 52 3.13 -0.47 13.76
CA LYS A 52 2.42 -0.61 12.49
C LYS A 52 1.29 0.42 12.39
N LEU A 53 0.53 0.57 13.45
CA LEU A 53 -0.57 1.55 13.48
C LEU A 53 -0.05 2.97 13.31
N GLU A 54 1.01 3.33 14.03
CA GLU A 54 1.60 4.67 13.96
C GLU A 54 2.13 4.99 12.57
N TRP A 55 2.90 4.08 11.98
CA TRP A 55 3.49 4.30 10.66
C TRP A 55 2.43 4.31 9.55
N THR A 56 1.46 3.40 9.64
CA THR A 56 0.36 3.38 8.69
C THR A 56 -0.39 4.71 8.72
N GLY A 57 -0.67 5.22 9.91
CA GLY A 57 -1.35 6.50 10.06
C GLY A 57 -0.59 7.66 9.46
N LYS A 58 0.72 7.71 9.69
CA LYS A 58 1.57 8.79 9.15
C LYS A 58 1.62 8.76 7.64
N ILE A 59 1.82 7.58 7.07
CA ILE A 59 1.89 7.40 5.62
C ILE A 59 0.54 7.75 4.99
N HIS A 60 -0.54 7.20 5.56
CA HIS A 60 -1.89 7.45 5.09
C HIS A 60 -2.20 8.95 5.04
N LYS A 61 -1.92 9.63 6.14
CA LYS A 61 -2.18 11.07 6.25
C LYS A 61 -1.41 11.86 5.20
N LYS A 62 -0.14 11.52 5.02
CA LYS A 62 0.71 12.21 4.04
C LYS A 62 0.21 11.99 2.61
N LEU A 63 -0.18 10.77 2.29
CA LEU A 63 -0.71 10.43 0.97
C LEU A 63 -2.01 11.17 0.68
N VAL A 64 -2.96 11.12 1.60
CA VAL A 64 -4.25 11.79 1.42
C VAL A 64 -4.06 13.29 1.27
N TYR A 65 -3.23 13.88 2.12
CA TYR A 65 -2.97 15.31 2.06
C TYR A 65 -2.32 15.74 0.74
N SER A 66 -1.33 14.95 0.29
CA SER A 66 -0.54 15.31 -0.89
C SER A 66 -1.29 15.07 -2.20
N LEU A 67 -2.06 13.99 -2.28
CA LEU A 67 -2.76 13.65 -3.52
C LEU A 67 -4.23 14.06 -3.53
N ARG A 68 -4.75 14.51 -2.39
CA ARG A 68 -6.14 14.99 -2.27
C ARG A 68 -7.17 13.94 -2.70
N THR A 69 -6.90 12.68 -2.35
CA THR A 69 -7.83 11.60 -2.62
C THR A 69 -7.72 10.56 -1.50
N ALA A 70 -8.70 9.66 -1.43
CA ALA A 70 -8.74 8.65 -0.39
C ALA A 70 -7.77 7.50 -0.70
N PHE A 71 -7.19 6.94 0.35
CA PHE A 71 -6.27 5.83 0.29
C PHE A 71 -6.65 4.76 1.30
N ASP A 72 -6.54 3.51 0.91
CA ASP A 72 -6.52 2.37 1.82
C ASP A 72 -5.10 1.84 1.83
N VAL A 73 -4.46 1.87 2.99
CA VAL A 73 -3.05 1.50 3.12
C VAL A 73 -2.93 0.26 3.99
N LEU A 74 -2.32 -0.77 3.42
CA LEU A 74 -1.95 -1.98 4.15
C LEU A 74 -0.43 -1.98 4.28
N LEU A 75 0.05 -2.02 5.52
CA LEU A 75 1.49 -2.07 5.81
C LEU A 75 1.81 -3.43 6.41
N ASN A 76 2.63 -4.20 5.71
CA ASN A 76 3.01 -5.54 6.15
C ASN A 76 4.48 -5.76 5.92
N SER A 77 5.10 -6.61 6.77
CA SER A 77 6.46 -7.06 6.54
C SER A 77 6.45 -8.12 5.44
N GLU A 78 7.63 -8.41 4.89
CA GLU A 78 7.79 -9.50 3.92
C GLU A 78 7.31 -10.83 4.50
N GLU A 79 7.61 -11.07 5.77
CA GLU A 79 7.17 -12.29 6.45
C GLU A 79 5.64 -12.36 6.55
N GLU A 80 5.00 -11.27 6.91
CA GLU A 80 3.55 -11.22 6.98
C GLU A 80 2.90 -11.47 5.62
N VAL A 81 3.48 -10.92 4.55
CA VAL A 81 2.97 -11.12 3.21
C VAL A 81 3.08 -12.59 2.81
N LEU A 82 4.23 -13.22 3.10
CA LEU A 82 4.40 -14.65 2.80
C LEU A 82 3.36 -15.51 3.48
N ASN A 83 3.00 -15.16 4.72
CA ASN A 83 1.98 -15.91 5.46
C ASN A 83 0.57 -15.64 4.97
N LYS A 84 0.26 -14.37 4.68
CA LYS A 84 -1.11 -13.97 4.35
C LYS A 84 -1.50 -14.20 2.90
N LYS A 85 -0.56 -14.18 1.98
CA LYS A 85 -0.87 -14.35 0.55
C LYS A 85 -1.43 -15.74 0.22
N GLU A 86 -1.20 -16.71 1.09
CA GLU A 86 -1.71 -18.07 0.91
C GLU A 86 -3.09 -18.27 1.53
N LEU A 87 -3.61 -17.29 2.27
CA LEU A 87 -4.89 -17.40 2.94
C LEU A 87 -6.03 -17.07 1.98
N PRO A 88 -6.92 -18.04 1.68
CA PRO A 88 -8.06 -17.77 0.78
C PRO A 88 -8.92 -16.63 1.32
N GLY A 89 -9.30 -15.71 0.44
CA GLY A 89 -10.14 -14.58 0.80
C GLY A 89 -9.45 -13.44 1.51
N HIS A 90 -8.16 -13.56 1.83
CA HIS A 90 -7.45 -12.49 2.51
C HIS A 90 -7.08 -11.38 1.51
N ILE A 91 -7.20 -10.13 1.96
CA ILE A 91 -6.95 -8.98 1.09
C ILE A 91 -5.51 -8.92 0.57
N VAL A 92 -4.53 -9.38 1.36
CA VAL A 92 -3.14 -9.45 0.92
C VAL A 92 -2.98 -10.41 -0.26
N ARG A 93 -3.72 -11.52 -0.25
CA ARG A 93 -3.72 -12.46 -1.37
C ARG A 93 -4.20 -11.78 -2.65
N TRP A 94 -5.29 -11.02 -2.56
CA TRP A 94 -5.82 -10.28 -3.71
C TRP A 94 -4.80 -9.25 -4.21
N ALA A 95 -4.22 -8.49 -3.29
CA ALA A 95 -3.26 -7.46 -3.64
C ALA A 95 -2.05 -8.06 -4.38
N THR A 96 -1.51 -9.19 -3.91
CA THR A 96 -0.34 -9.80 -4.55
C THR A 96 -0.68 -10.45 -5.89
N LYS A 97 -1.92 -10.92 -6.07
CA LYS A 97 -2.33 -11.58 -7.32
C LYS A 97 -2.62 -10.60 -8.45
N GLU A 98 -3.34 -9.53 -8.15
CA GLU A 98 -3.81 -8.61 -9.19
C GLU A 98 -3.13 -7.25 -9.16
N GLY A 99 -2.27 -7.02 -8.19
CA GLY A 99 -1.62 -5.73 -8.02
C GLY A 99 -0.51 -5.46 -9.02
N ILE A 100 -0.18 -4.18 -9.13
CA ILE A 100 0.91 -3.69 -9.96
C ILE A 100 1.96 -3.11 -9.03
N GLU A 101 3.17 -3.60 -9.12
CA GLU A 101 4.27 -3.06 -8.30
C GLU A 101 4.73 -1.73 -8.91
N LEU A 102 4.82 -0.73 -8.07
CA LEU A 102 5.26 0.61 -8.48
C LEU A 102 6.78 0.73 -8.48
#